data_6d6b107ba5172cb2a3d867abcf518ae8
#
_entry.id   6d6b107ba5172cb2a3d867abcf518ae8
#
_cell.length_a   1.000
_cell.length_b   1.000
_cell.length_c   1.000
_cell.angle_alpha   90.00
_cell.angle_beta   90.00
_cell.angle_gamma   90.00
#
_symmetry.space_group_name_H-M   'P 1'
#
loop_
_entity.id
_entity.type
_entity.pdbx_description
1 polymer ?
#
loop_
_entity_poly.entity_id
_entity_poly.type
_entity_poly.pdbx_seq_one_letter_code
_entity_poly.pdbx_strand_id
1 'polypeptide(L)'
;MRLADVDDIRRVAAGEDFPRSAAFAVVIGGALASLIAVVSLLSTLKGLPENAKALHLGIGVGAVALAWALVHCVFTLRYAHAYYDTDEQGNDCGGLVFPDDIGKDDQDKLTPNYLDFAYFSFVVGMTAQTADIGISSRHIRRTALLHSLISFLFNTAIVALTIGTIGGMLN
;
A
#
# COMPACT_ATOMS: atom_id res chain seq x y z
N MET A 1 15.96 -14.73 8.75
CA MET A 1 15.91 -13.62 7.78
C MET A 1 16.14 -12.36 8.61
N ARG A 2 17.31 -11.69 8.53
CA ARG A 2 17.53 -10.41 9.22
C ARG A 2 16.63 -9.40 8.54
N LEU A 3 15.67 -8.87 9.29
CA LEU A 3 14.95 -7.65 8.89
C LEU A 3 16.01 -6.56 8.73
N ALA A 4 15.88 -5.73 7.70
CA ALA A 4 16.82 -4.63 7.46
C ALA A 4 16.98 -3.81 8.72
N ASP A 5 18.21 -3.53 9.10
CA ASP A 5 18.53 -2.75 10.29
C ASP A 5 18.02 -1.31 10.08
N VAL A 6 17.65 -0.63 11.16
CA VAL A 6 17.16 0.77 11.11
C VAL A 6 18.14 1.68 10.39
N ASP A 7 19.45 1.45 10.54
CA ASP A 7 20.48 2.19 9.83
C ASP A 7 20.45 1.97 8.30
N ASP A 8 20.01 0.79 7.85
CA ASP A 8 19.78 0.55 6.42
C ASP A 8 18.56 1.31 5.91
N ILE A 9 17.50 1.42 6.72
CA ILE A 9 16.30 2.20 6.39
C ILE A 9 16.65 3.68 6.26
N ARG A 10 17.39 4.24 7.23
CA ARG A 10 17.85 5.64 7.20
C ARG A 10 18.73 5.93 5.99
N ARG A 11 19.68 5.03 5.68
CA ARG A 11 20.58 5.18 4.53
C ARG A 11 19.83 5.19 3.21
N VAL A 12 18.81 4.36 3.08
CA VAL A 12 17.91 4.33 1.91
C VAL A 12 17.01 5.56 1.89
N ALA A 13 16.56 6.07 3.04
CA ALA A 13 15.75 7.29 3.14
C ALA A 13 16.51 8.56 2.70
N ALA A 14 17.80 8.65 2.92
CA ALA A 14 18.63 9.83 2.60
C ALA A 14 18.96 10.01 1.09
N GLY A 15 18.50 9.15 0.18
CA GLY A 15 18.73 9.29 -1.27
C GLY A 15 17.74 10.28 -1.94
N GLU A 16 18.02 10.65 -3.20
CA GLU A 16 17.29 11.70 -3.94
C GLU A 16 15.79 11.41 -4.16
N ASP A 17 14.94 12.41 -3.89
CA ASP A 17 13.47 12.30 -3.91
C ASP A 17 12.84 12.20 -5.30
N PHE A 18 13.45 12.78 -6.33
CA PHE A 18 12.82 12.87 -7.65
C PHE A 18 12.61 11.53 -8.36
N PRO A 19 13.61 10.62 -8.44
CA PRO A 19 13.41 9.30 -9.05
C PRO A 19 12.41 8.43 -8.28
N ARG A 20 12.29 8.63 -6.97
CA ARG A 20 11.35 7.89 -6.11
C ARG A 20 9.91 8.29 -6.31
N SER A 21 9.63 9.60 -6.45
CA SER A 21 8.26 10.09 -6.71
C SER A 21 7.77 9.63 -8.08
N ALA A 22 8.64 9.60 -9.09
CA ALA A 22 8.32 9.07 -10.42
C ALA A 22 8.05 7.56 -10.37
N ALA A 23 8.92 6.79 -9.71
CA ALA A 23 8.73 5.35 -9.51
C ALA A 23 7.42 5.05 -8.77
N PHE A 24 7.13 5.80 -7.72
CA PHE A 24 5.86 5.71 -6.99
C PHE A 24 4.66 5.92 -7.92
N ALA A 25 4.66 7.01 -8.71
CA ALA A 25 3.57 7.32 -9.63
C ALA A 25 3.39 6.22 -10.70
N VAL A 26 4.49 5.68 -11.24
CA VAL A 26 4.47 4.58 -12.22
C VAL A 26 3.88 3.30 -11.62
N VAL A 27 4.28 2.93 -10.40
CA VAL A 27 3.77 1.71 -9.75
C VAL A 27 2.28 1.86 -9.43
N ILE A 28 1.85 2.98 -8.86
CA ILE A 28 0.43 3.22 -8.57
C ILE A 28 -0.39 3.28 -9.87
N GLY A 29 0.10 3.99 -10.89
CA GLY A 29 -0.56 4.04 -12.20
C GLY A 29 -0.68 2.67 -12.85
N GLY A 30 0.38 1.85 -12.80
CA GLY A 30 0.38 0.47 -13.29
C GLY A 30 -0.60 -0.43 -12.53
N ALA A 31 -0.65 -0.30 -11.20
CA ALA A 31 -1.60 -1.05 -10.38
C ALA A 31 -3.06 -0.68 -10.69
N LEU A 32 -3.36 0.61 -10.88
CA LEU A 32 -4.71 1.05 -11.29
C LEU A 32 -5.04 0.60 -12.72
N ALA A 33 -4.07 0.67 -13.64
CA ALA A 33 -4.25 0.18 -15.01
C ALA A 33 -4.51 -1.34 -15.05
N SER A 34 -3.93 -2.11 -14.12
CA SER A 34 -4.16 -3.55 -14.02
C SER A 34 -5.63 -3.89 -13.72
N LEU A 35 -6.35 -3.05 -12.97
CA LEU A 35 -7.78 -3.23 -12.74
C LEU A 35 -8.58 -3.14 -14.03
N ILE A 36 -8.24 -2.18 -14.92
CA ILE A 36 -8.87 -2.04 -16.22
C ILE A 36 -8.59 -3.27 -17.10
N ALA A 37 -7.34 -3.75 -17.09
CA ALA A 37 -6.96 -4.94 -17.82
C ALA A 37 -7.72 -6.19 -17.34
N VAL A 38 -7.92 -6.34 -16.02
CA VAL A 38 -8.71 -7.44 -15.46
C VAL A 38 -10.18 -7.33 -15.84
N VAL A 39 -10.78 -6.13 -15.81
CA VAL A 39 -12.16 -5.92 -16.29
C VAL A 39 -12.29 -6.38 -17.75
N SER A 40 -11.34 -5.98 -18.60
CA SER A 40 -11.31 -6.39 -20.00
C SER A 40 -11.16 -7.91 -20.15
N LEU A 41 -10.27 -8.54 -19.37
CA LEU A 41 -10.09 -9.98 -19.36
C LEU A 41 -11.37 -10.72 -18.97
N LEU A 42 -12.04 -10.27 -17.90
CA LEU A 42 -13.30 -10.89 -17.44
C LEU A 42 -14.45 -10.71 -18.42
N SER A 43 -14.47 -9.62 -19.21
CA SER A 43 -15.48 -9.42 -20.24
C SER A 43 -15.39 -10.44 -21.39
N THR A 44 -14.24 -11.05 -21.60
CA THR A 44 -14.02 -12.07 -22.65
C THR A 44 -14.39 -13.49 -22.23
N LEU A 45 -14.80 -13.71 -20.97
CA LEU A 45 -15.13 -15.06 -20.48
C LEU A 45 -16.34 -15.68 -21.18
N LYS A 46 -17.26 -14.86 -21.73
CA LYS A 46 -18.43 -15.35 -22.46
C LYS A 46 -17.99 -16.01 -23.78
N GLY A 47 -18.14 -17.34 -23.86
CA GLY A 47 -17.78 -18.12 -25.06
C GLY A 47 -16.53 -18.97 -24.92
N LEU A 48 -15.82 -18.91 -23.79
CA LEU A 48 -14.70 -19.79 -23.51
C LEU A 48 -15.19 -21.14 -22.95
N PRO A 49 -14.46 -22.23 -23.19
CA PRO A 49 -14.70 -23.52 -22.52
C PRO A 49 -14.43 -23.41 -21.02
N GLU A 50 -15.12 -24.23 -20.20
CA GLU A 50 -15.12 -24.13 -18.74
C GLU A 50 -13.71 -24.16 -18.10
N ASN A 51 -12.82 -25.02 -18.64
CA ASN A 51 -11.44 -25.11 -18.18
C ASN A 51 -10.65 -23.79 -18.45
N ALA A 52 -10.89 -23.14 -19.58
CA ALA A 52 -10.27 -21.85 -19.90
C ALA A 52 -10.85 -20.73 -19.06
N LYS A 53 -12.16 -20.73 -18.78
CA LYS A 53 -12.79 -19.76 -17.86
C LYS A 53 -12.16 -19.80 -16.47
N ALA A 54 -11.99 -20.98 -15.88
CA ALA A 54 -11.39 -21.12 -14.56
C ALA A 54 -9.96 -20.60 -14.52
N LEU A 55 -9.16 -20.86 -15.56
CA LEU A 55 -7.80 -20.32 -15.67
C LEU A 55 -7.77 -18.80 -15.77
N HIS A 56 -8.60 -18.21 -16.64
CA HIS A 56 -8.68 -16.75 -16.81
C HIS A 56 -9.13 -16.06 -15.53
N LEU A 57 -10.11 -16.62 -14.83
CA LEU A 57 -10.59 -16.11 -13.55
C LEU A 57 -9.46 -16.17 -12.49
N GLY A 58 -8.75 -17.29 -12.40
CA GLY A 58 -7.61 -17.43 -11.47
C GLY A 58 -6.49 -16.42 -11.74
N ILE A 59 -6.14 -16.19 -13.01
CA ILE A 59 -5.16 -15.18 -13.41
C ILE A 59 -5.66 -13.78 -13.04
N GLY A 60 -6.93 -13.46 -13.31
CA GLY A 60 -7.52 -12.17 -13.00
C GLY A 60 -7.52 -11.88 -11.49
N VAL A 61 -7.95 -12.82 -10.67
CA VAL A 61 -7.94 -12.70 -9.21
C VAL A 61 -6.50 -12.55 -8.70
N GLY A 62 -5.57 -13.36 -9.19
CA GLY A 62 -4.16 -13.26 -8.82
C GLY A 62 -3.54 -11.90 -9.19
N ALA A 63 -3.83 -11.39 -10.39
CA ALA A 63 -3.34 -10.09 -10.84
C ALA A 63 -3.86 -8.93 -9.94
N VAL A 64 -5.16 -8.95 -9.59
CA VAL A 64 -5.74 -7.95 -8.68
C VAL A 64 -5.11 -8.03 -7.29
N ALA A 65 -4.96 -9.24 -6.73
CA ALA A 65 -4.37 -9.44 -5.42
C ALA A 65 -2.91 -8.95 -5.36
N LEU A 66 -2.12 -9.25 -6.40
CA LEU A 66 -0.73 -8.82 -6.50
C LEU A 66 -0.63 -7.30 -6.69
N ALA A 67 -1.49 -6.70 -7.53
CA ALA A 67 -1.54 -5.24 -7.71
C ALA A 67 -1.91 -4.53 -6.40
N TRP A 68 -2.90 -5.05 -5.66
CA TRP A 68 -3.28 -4.57 -4.35
C TRP A 68 -2.11 -4.62 -3.36
N ALA A 69 -1.46 -5.78 -3.23
CA ALA A 69 -0.33 -5.96 -2.34
C ALA A 69 0.84 -5.02 -2.72
N LEU A 70 1.14 -4.87 -4.01
CA LEU A 70 2.19 -3.99 -4.50
C LEU A 70 1.96 -2.53 -4.12
N VAL A 71 0.73 -2.02 -4.24
CA VAL A 71 0.38 -0.67 -3.80
C VAL A 71 0.76 -0.47 -2.33
N HIS A 72 0.37 -1.40 -1.45
CA HIS A 72 0.62 -1.26 -0.02
C HIS A 72 2.08 -1.46 0.36
N CYS A 73 2.83 -2.31 -0.36
CA CYS A 73 4.29 -2.39 -0.23
C CYS A 73 4.98 -1.06 -0.58
N VAL A 74 4.53 -0.40 -1.64
CA VAL A 74 5.08 0.91 -2.04
C VAL A 74 4.76 1.99 -1.01
N PHE A 75 3.55 1.99 -0.45
CA PHE A 75 3.21 2.90 0.65
C PHE A 75 3.99 2.59 1.93
N THR A 76 4.28 1.32 2.23
CA THR A 76 5.18 0.93 3.34
C THR A 76 6.52 1.64 3.23
N LEU A 77 7.15 1.54 2.06
CA LEU A 77 8.43 2.22 1.80
C LEU A 77 8.30 3.74 1.90
N ARG A 78 7.20 4.30 1.38
CA ARG A 78 6.96 5.74 1.42
C ARG A 78 6.79 6.27 2.85
N TYR A 79 6.09 5.53 3.72
CA TYR A 79 5.97 5.89 5.14
C TYR A 79 7.29 5.77 5.88
N ALA A 80 8.07 4.71 5.63
CA ALA A 80 9.39 4.55 6.21
C ALA A 80 10.33 5.70 5.82
N HIS A 81 10.34 6.08 4.52
CA HIS A 81 11.12 7.23 4.06
C HIS A 81 10.67 8.55 4.71
N ALA A 82 9.35 8.81 4.75
CA ALA A 82 8.83 10.04 5.34
C ALA A 82 9.08 10.14 6.85
N TYR A 83 9.18 8.99 7.54
CA TYR A 83 9.46 8.92 8.97
C TYR A 83 10.94 9.17 9.27
N TYR A 84 11.83 8.53 8.50
CA TYR A 84 13.29 8.60 8.66
C TYR A 84 13.95 9.69 7.80
N ASP A 85 13.15 10.55 7.14
CA ASP A 85 13.66 11.77 6.53
C ASP A 85 14.27 12.68 7.61
N THR A 86 15.29 13.45 7.24
CA THR A 86 16.09 14.21 8.20
C THR A 86 15.68 15.67 8.18
N ASP A 87 15.40 16.22 9.36
CA ASP A 87 15.14 17.65 9.52
C ASP A 87 16.43 18.49 9.40
N GLU A 88 16.30 19.84 9.44
CA GLU A 88 17.43 20.77 9.35
C GLU A 88 18.44 20.60 10.51
N GLN A 89 18.05 19.96 11.60
CA GLN A 89 18.88 19.67 12.77
C GLN A 89 19.54 18.29 12.73
N GLY A 90 19.22 17.46 11.73
CA GLY A 90 19.77 16.11 11.57
C GLY A 90 19.02 15.02 12.33
N ASN A 91 17.80 15.31 12.84
CA ASN A 91 16.96 14.34 13.52
C ASN A 91 15.93 13.72 12.55
N ASP A 92 15.45 12.52 12.88
CA ASP A 92 14.37 11.88 12.13
C ASP A 92 13.09 12.73 12.20
N CYS A 93 12.42 12.98 11.07
CA CYS A 93 11.19 13.78 11.01
C CYS A 93 10.03 13.14 11.77
N GLY A 94 10.00 11.81 11.91
CA GLY A 94 8.96 11.08 12.61
C GLY A 94 7.58 11.26 11.98
N GLY A 95 6.55 11.37 12.83
CA GLY A 95 5.21 11.73 12.38
C GLY A 95 4.17 10.62 12.39
N LEU A 96 4.57 9.39 12.75
CA LEU A 96 3.68 8.32 13.21
C LEU A 96 3.86 8.15 14.72
N VAL A 97 2.77 7.90 15.43
CA VAL A 97 2.74 7.69 16.88
C VAL A 97 2.24 6.27 17.10
N PHE A 98 3.16 5.40 17.52
CA PHE A 98 2.85 4.01 17.80
C PHE A 98 2.25 3.88 19.21
N PRO A 99 1.32 2.95 19.46
CA PRO A 99 0.70 2.78 20.78
C PRO A 99 1.71 2.56 21.90
N ASP A 100 2.79 1.84 21.61
CA ASP A 100 3.85 1.54 22.58
C ASP A 100 4.68 2.78 23.00
N ASP A 101 4.59 3.88 22.25
CA ASP A 101 5.32 5.13 22.53
C ASP A 101 4.50 6.14 23.34
N ILE A 102 3.23 5.85 23.59
CA ILE A 102 2.35 6.76 24.33
C ILE A 102 2.80 6.86 25.78
N GLY A 103 3.18 8.07 26.18
CA GLY A 103 3.62 8.36 27.55
C GLY A 103 5.09 8.04 27.84
N LYS A 104 5.89 7.71 26.81
CA LYS A 104 7.33 7.52 26.94
C LYS A 104 8.11 8.80 26.57
N ASP A 105 9.26 8.98 27.20
CA ASP A 105 10.23 10.00 26.82
C ASP A 105 10.88 9.62 25.47
N ASP A 106 11.41 10.61 24.74
CA ASP A 106 11.97 10.41 23.40
C ASP A 106 13.09 9.37 23.34
N GLN A 107 13.80 9.15 24.44
CA GLN A 107 14.88 8.15 24.53
C GLN A 107 14.37 6.70 24.66
N ASP A 108 13.12 6.52 25.09
CA ASP A 108 12.50 5.22 25.33
C ASP A 108 11.51 4.82 24.22
N LYS A 109 11.34 5.69 23.20
CA LYS A 109 10.47 5.41 22.06
C LYS A 109 11.00 4.27 21.20
N LEU A 110 10.10 3.47 20.69
CA LEU A 110 10.39 2.43 19.72
C LEU A 110 11.01 3.04 18.44
N THR A 111 12.04 2.39 17.95
CA THR A 111 12.59 2.68 16.64
C THR A 111 11.89 1.77 15.62
N PRO A 112 10.88 2.27 14.87
CA PRO A 112 10.03 1.41 14.06
C PRO A 112 10.81 0.81 12.90
N ASN A 113 10.57 -0.46 12.61
CA ASN A 113 11.15 -1.20 11.49
C ASN A 113 10.17 -1.30 10.30
N TYR A 114 10.58 -1.93 9.20
CA TYR A 114 9.72 -2.07 8.02
C TYR A 114 8.41 -2.82 8.28
N LEU A 115 8.33 -3.72 9.27
CA LEU A 115 7.09 -4.41 9.61
C LEU A 115 6.08 -3.48 10.27
N ASP A 116 6.53 -2.51 11.06
CA ASP A 116 5.67 -1.52 11.70
C ASP A 116 5.04 -0.61 10.63
N PHE A 117 5.84 -0.18 9.64
CA PHE A 117 5.32 0.57 8.48
C PHE A 117 4.43 -0.29 7.58
N ALA A 118 4.74 -1.58 7.40
CA ALA A 118 3.90 -2.51 6.66
C ALA A 118 2.57 -2.71 7.37
N TYR A 119 2.58 -2.92 8.68
CA TYR A 119 1.35 -3.01 9.48
C TYR A 119 0.47 -1.78 9.23
N PHE A 120 1.00 -0.57 9.40
CA PHE A 120 0.25 0.65 9.14
C PHE A 120 -0.31 0.71 7.72
N SER A 121 0.55 0.44 6.72
CA SER A 121 0.18 0.52 5.31
C SER A 121 -0.90 -0.50 4.94
N PHE A 122 -0.76 -1.76 5.35
CA PHE A 122 -1.72 -2.80 5.02
C PHE A 122 -3.04 -2.64 5.76
N VAL A 123 -3.02 -2.12 7.00
CA VAL A 123 -4.27 -1.77 7.70
C VAL A 123 -5.02 -0.67 6.95
N VAL A 124 -4.34 0.40 6.53
CA VAL A 124 -4.95 1.43 5.66
C VAL A 124 -5.45 0.80 4.36
N GLY A 125 -4.71 -0.14 3.78
CA GLY A 125 -5.09 -0.86 2.58
C GLY A 125 -6.41 -1.63 2.71
N MET A 126 -6.58 -2.34 3.82
CA MET A 126 -7.78 -3.14 4.09
C MET A 126 -8.99 -2.29 4.50
N THR A 127 -8.77 -1.21 5.24
CA THR A 127 -9.84 -0.47 5.95
C THR A 127 -10.07 0.95 5.45
N ALA A 128 -9.13 1.51 4.66
CA ALA A 128 -9.06 2.91 4.27
C ALA A 128 -9.00 3.88 5.48
N GLN A 129 -8.52 3.42 6.65
CA GLN A 129 -8.34 4.24 7.87
C GLN A 129 -7.03 3.87 8.60
N THR A 130 -6.61 4.70 9.55
CA THR A 130 -5.29 4.63 10.21
C THR A 130 -5.20 3.67 11.40
N ALA A 131 -6.26 2.99 11.77
CA ALA A 131 -6.32 2.09 12.94
C ALA A 131 -5.80 2.73 14.25
N ASP A 132 -4.90 2.05 14.94
CA ASP A 132 -4.34 2.39 16.26
C ASP A 132 -3.08 3.29 16.21
N ILE A 133 -2.49 3.48 15.01
CA ILE A 133 -1.30 4.33 14.84
C ILE A 133 -1.73 5.77 14.54
N GLY A 134 -1.36 6.70 15.42
CA GLY A 134 -1.64 8.12 15.28
C GLY A 134 -0.77 8.80 14.22
N ILE A 135 -1.26 9.90 13.63
CA ILE A 135 -0.50 10.73 12.69
C ILE A 135 -0.33 12.14 13.26
N SER A 136 0.89 12.52 13.62
CA SER A 136 1.25 13.85 14.12
C SER A 136 1.75 14.77 13.01
N SER A 137 2.42 14.25 11.96
CA SER A 137 2.97 15.03 10.86
C SER A 137 1.94 15.38 9.79
N ARG A 138 1.97 16.66 9.31
CA ARG A 138 1.14 17.11 8.19
C ARG A 138 1.52 16.41 6.87
N HIS A 139 2.80 16.11 6.67
CA HIS A 139 3.28 15.43 5.47
C HIS A 139 2.74 13.99 5.40
N ILE A 140 2.90 13.23 6.47
CA ILE A 140 2.37 11.85 6.56
C ILE A 140 0.84 11.86 6.47
N ARG A 141 0.15 12.86 7.04
CA ARG A 141 -1.32 12.97 6.94
C ARG A 141 -1.80 13.13 5.49
N ARG A 142 -1.09 13.89 4.66
CA ARG A 142 -1.40 14.03 3.22
C ARG A 142 -1.17 12.70 2.48
N THR A 143 -0.08 12.02 2.78
CA THR A 143 0.22 10.70 2.21
C THR A 143 -0.83 9.68 2.62
N ALA A 144 -1.26 9.66 3.89
CA ALA A 144 -2.29 8.77 4.39
C ALA A 144 -3.66 9.03 3.75
N LEU A 145 -4.03 10.29 3.54
CA LEU A 145 -5.25 10.63 2.82
C LEU A 145 -5.24 10.08 1.39
N LEU A 146 -4.14 10.30 0.65
CA LEU A 146 -4.00 9.75 -0.71
C LEU A 146 -4.07 8.22 -0.70
N HIS A 147 -3.37 7.58 0.25
CA HIS A 147 -3.39 6.13 0.42
C HIS A 147 -4.80 5.61 0.70
N SER A 148 -5.53 6.23 1.63
CA SER A 148 -6.90 5.85 1.96
C SER A 148 -7.86 5.98 0.77
N LEU A 149 -7.72 7.03 -0.05
CA LEU A 149 -8.51 7.21 -1.27
C LEU A 149 -8.21 6.11 -2.30
N ILE A 150 -6.94 5.78 -2.53
CA ILE A 150 -6.53 4.70 -3.44
C ILE A 150 -7.05 3.35 -2.91
N SER A 151 -6.91 3.08 -1.60
CA SER A 151 -7.41 1.86 -0.96
C SER A 151 -8.93 1.73 -1.11
N PHE A 152 -9.67 2.80 -0.87
CA PHE A 152 -11.12 2.82 -1.02
C PHE A 152 -11.54 2.50 -2.46
N LEU A 153 -10.90 3.13 -3.46
CA LEU A 153 -11.17 2.85 -4.88
C LEU A 153 -10.85 1.40 -5.24
N PHE A 154 -9.71 0.88 -4.77
CA PHE A 154 -9.30 -0.50 -5.03
C PHE A 154 -10.29 -1.50 -4.43
N ASN A 155 -10.65 -1.33 -3.15
CA ASN A 155 -11.58 -2.20 -2.45
C ASN A 155 -12.97 -2.16 -3.10
N THR A 156 -13.45 -0.98 -3.50
CA THR A 156 -14.71 -0.81 -4.22
C THR A 156 -14.67 -1.52 -5.58
N ALA A 157 -13.57 -1.40 -6.32
CA ALA A 157 -13.40 -2.08 -7.61
C ALA A 157 -13.38 -3.61 -7.44
N ILE A 158 -12.70 -4.13 -6.41
CA ILE A 158 -12.68 -5.58 -6.10
C ILE A 158 -14.09 -6.08 -5.82
N VAL A 159 -14.86 -5.38 -4.99
CA VAL A 159 -16.24 -5.76 -4.67
C VAL A 159 -17.12 -5.73 -5.93
N ALA A 160 -17.02 -4.68 -6.75
CA ALA A 160 -17.79 -4.56 -7.98
C ALA A 160 -17.46 -5.68 -8.98
N LEU A 161 -16.15 -6.02 -9.14
CA LEU A 161 -15.71 -7.12 -10.00
C LEU A 161 -16.21 -8.47 -9.49
N THR A 162 -16.18 -8.69 -8.18
CA THR A 162 -16.68 -9.93 -7.55
C THR A 162 -18.16 -10.11 -7.82
N ILE A 163 -18.98 -9.08 -7.59
CA ILE A 163 -20.42 -9.11 -7.84
C ILE A 163 -20.71 -9.34 -9.33
N GLY A 164 -20.00 -8.63 -10.20
CA GLY A 164 -20.16 -8.76 -11.66
C GLY A 164 -19.82 -10.17 -12.16
N THR A 165 -18.75 -10.76 -11.63
CA THR A 165 -18.31 -12.12 -11.99
C THR A 165 -19.31 -13.17 -11.52
N ILE A 166 -19.76 -13.10 -10.25
CA ILE A 166 -20.76 -14.03 -9.71
C ILE A 166 -22.09 -13.90 -10.48
N GLY A 167 -22.55 -12.67 -10.72
CA GLY A 167 -23.77 -12.44 -11.51
C GLY A 167 -23.69 -12.98 -12.93
N GLY A 168 -22.52 -12.89 -13.56
CA GLY A 168 -22.28 -13.46 -14.90
C GLY A 168 -22.19 -15.00 -14.94
N MET A 169 -21.91 -15.64 -13.81
CA MET A 169 -21.90 -17.11 -13.69
C MET A 169 -23.28 -17.71 -13.41
N LEU A 170 -24.22 -16.92 -12.87
CA LEU A 170 -25.57 -17.33 -12.52
C LEU A 170 -26.57 -17.19 -13.68
N ASN A 171 -26.20 -16.46 -14.74
CA ASN A 171 -26.97 -16.26 -15.97
C ASN A 171 -26.37 -16.97 -17.15
#